data_9c8e8a6b6e0e24f5d5cbc0476a9e920f
#
_entry.id   9c8e8a6b6e0e24f5d5cbc0476a9e920f
#
_cell.length_a   1.000
_cell.length_b   1.000
_cell.length_c   1.000
_cell.angle_alpha   90.00
_cell.angle_beta   90.00
_cell.angle_gamma   90.00
#
_symmetry.space_group_name_H-M   'P 1'
#
loop_
_entity.id
_entity.type
_entity.pdbx_description
1 polymer ?
#
loop_
_entity_poly.entity_id
_entity_poly.type
_entity_poly.pdbx_seq_one_letter_code
_entity_poly.pdbx_strand_id
1 'polypeptide(L)'
;MDILVFDIETKNFFTDPEVGWNNFDALKISVVGVYSYLQDKYFCYDEDEMESLGELFRGAGKIVGFSSNRYDVPVLHSHFQANPATRDLDLWKMERVDLLEETEMATGSRISLSRLAEANLGSAKTGTGAEAIELYREGRIEELKKYCLEDVRLTKELYDIYRNKGRFLIPDKKTGEMADVEVRVMTDQASLF
;
A
#
# COMPACT_ATOMS: atom_id res chain seq x y z
N MET A 1 -9.83 -16.26 -5.93
CA MET A 1 -8.74 -15.34 -6.27
C MET A 1 -8.24 -14.72 -4.96
N ASP A 2 -6.93 -14.45 -4.90
CA ASP A 2 -6.29 -13.89 -3.70
C ASP A 2 -6.63 -12.40 -3.51
N ILE A 3 -6.47 -11.91 -2.28
CA ILE A 3 -6.42 -10.49 -1.96
C ILE A 3 -4.99 -10.22 -1.49
N LEU A 4 -4.32 -9.30 -2.16
CA LEU A 4 -2.96 -8.90 -1.79
C LEU A 4 -3.00 -7.52 -1.15
N VAL A 5 -2.37 -7.38 0.01
CA VAL A 5 -2.03 -6.07 0.59
C VAL A 5 -0.58 -5.80 0.30
N PHE A 6 -0.25 -4.65 -0.26
CA PHE A 6 1.12 -4.38 -0.69
C PHE A 6 1.54 -2.94 -0.42
N ASP A 7 2.84 -2.76 -0.35
CA ASP A 7 3.54 -1.48 -0.21
C ASP A 7 4.88 -1.58 -0.95
N ILE A 8 5.39 -0.47 -1.47
CA ILE A 8 6.68 -0.42 -2.16
C ILE A 8 7.61 0.61 -1.54
N GLU A 9 8.90 0.31 -1.58
CA GLU A 9 9.93 1.28 -1.29
C GLU A 9 10.79 1.54 -2.53
N THR A 10 11.30 2.76 -2.66
CA THR A 10 12.08 3.18 -3.81
C THR A 10 13.51 3.58 -3.43
N LYS A 11 14.42 3.52 -4.41
CA LYS A 11 15.85 3.88 -4.25
C LYS A 11 16.10 5.37 -4.36
N ASN A 12 15.13 6.10 -4.93
CA ASN A 12 15.24 7.51 -5.30
C ASN A 12 13.93 8.26 -5.07
N PHE A 13 14.00 9.57 -5.04
CA PHE A 13 12.88 10.47 -4.82
C PHE A 13 12.45 11.16 -6.13
N PHE A 14 11.21 11.66 -6.20
CA PHE A 14 10.78 12.58 -7.25
C PHE A 14 11.58 13.89 -7.27
N THR A 15 12.18 14.27 -6.14
CA THR A 15 13.00 15.47 -6.02
C THR A 15 14.43 15.28 -6.50
N ASP A 16 14.84 14.03 -6.79
CA ASP A 16 16.16 13.77 -7.34
C ASP A 16 16.24 14.32 -8.78
N PRO A 17 17.32 15.00 -9.16
CA PRO A 17 17.42 15.70 -10.46
C PRO A 17 17.19 14.81 -11.68
N GLU A 18 17.57 13.52 -11.56
CA GLU A 18 17.43 12.52 -12.63
C GLU A 18 16.02 11.93 -12.72
N VAL A 19 15.15 12.16 -11.72
CA VAL A 19 13.78 11.63 -11.67
C VAL A 19 12.79 12.66 -12.19
N GLY A 20 12.65 13.77 -11.50
CA GLY A 20 11.66 14.80 -11.81
C GLY A 20 10.25 14.46 -11.29
N TRP A 21 9.43 15.51 -11.10
CA TRP A 21 8.09 15.38 -10.55
C TRP A 21 7.16 14.56 -11.45
N ASN A 22 6.41 13.64 -10.84
CA ASN A 22 5.47 12.74 -11.49
C ASN A 22 6.07 11.81 -12.56
N ASN A 23 7.37 11.64 -12.60
CA ASN A 23 8.02 10.69 -13.49
C ASN A 23 8.15 9.33 -12.80
N PHE A 24 7.04 8.58 -12.77
CA PHE A 24 6.97 7.26 -12.14
C PHE A 24 7.90 6.24 -12.79
N ASP A 25 8.15 6.36 -14.10
CA ASP A 25 9.03 5.46 -14.84
C ASP A 25 10.52 5.58 -14.44
N ALA A 26 10.90 6.73 -13.86
CA ALA A 26 12.26 6.95 -13.35
C ALA A 26 12.45 6.54 -11.89
N LEU A 27 11.36 6.25 -11.16
CA LEU A 27 11.45 5.70 -9.82
C LEU A 27 11.87 4.24 -9.88
N LYS A 28 12.88 3.89 -9.10
CA LYS A 28 13.42 2.52 -9.04
C LYS A 28 12.99 1.87 -7.75
N ILE A 29 12.31 0.73 -7.85
CA ILE A 29 11.90 -0.06 -6.69
C ILE A 29 13.15 -0.62 -5.99
N SER A 30 13.18 -0.55 -4.68
CA SER A 30 14.15 -1.24 -3.84
C SER A 30 13.59 -2.55 -3.31
N VAL A 31 12.40 -2.53 -2.70
CA VAL A 31 11.68 -3.71 -2.23
C VAL A 31 10.18 -3.54 -2.41
N VAL A 32 9.48 -4.67 -2.51
CA VAL A 32 8.00 -4.74 -2.49
C VAL A 32 7.58 -5.70 -1.38
N GLY A 33 6.89 -5.17 -0.38
CA GLY A 33 6.24 -5.96 0.65
C GLY A 33 4.84 -6.39 0.22
N VAL A 34 4.45 -7.63 0.47
CA VAL A 34 3.12 -8.16 0.14
C VAL A 34 2.63 -9.09 1.23
N TYR A 35 1.35 -8.96 1.61
CA TYR A 35 0.63 -9.99 2.36
C TYR A 35 -0.42 -10.64 1.46
N SER A 36 -0.45 -11.96 1.43
CA SER A 36 -1.45 -12.77 0.72
C SER A 36 -2.46 -13.32 1.71
N TYR A 37 -3.74 -13.00 1.51
CA TYR A 37 -4.81 -13.57 2.33
C TYR A 37 -5.04 -15.06 2.06
N LEU A 38 -4.83 -15.51 0.83
CA LEU A 38 -5.00 -16.92 0.46
C LEU A 38 -3.93 -17.80 1.13
N GLN A 39 -2.70 -17.29 1.23
CA GLN A 39 -1.58 -18.03 1.80
C GLN A 39 -1.35 -17.72 3.29
N ASP A 40 -2.04 -16.70 3.83
CA ASP A 40 -1.85 -16.16 5.19
C ASP A 40 -0.36 -15.92 5.50
N LYS A 41 0.31 -15.22 4.58
CA LYS A 41 1.77 -15.06 4.63
C LYS A 41 2.23 -13.71 4.09
N TYR A 42 3.28 -13.17 4.73
CA TYR A 42 4.03 -12.02 4.27
C TYR A 42 5.20 -12.45 3.37
N PHE A 43 5.41 -11.69 2.33
CA PHE A 43 6.51 -11.81 1.38
C PHE A 43 7.18 -10.46 1.24
N CYS A 44 8.47 -10.46 0.94
CA CYS A 44 9.19 -9.27 0.54
C CYS A 44 10.10 -9.62 -0.63
N TYR A 45 9.93 -8.89 -1.72
CA TYR A 45 10.63 -9.11 -2.98
C TYR A 45 11.62 -7.98 -3.23
N ASP A 46 12.81 -8.33 -3.66
CA ASP A 46 13.80 -7.37 -4.16
C ASP A 46 13.53 -7.03 -5.63
N GLU A 47 14.24 -6.03 -6.16
CA GLU A 47 14.08 -5.61 -7.56
C GLU A 47 14.35 -6.72 -8.60
N ASP A 48 15.21 -7.68 -8.27
CA ASP A 48 15.55 -8.79 -9.14
C ASP A 48 14.49 -9.92 -9.14
N GLU A 49 13.50 -9.83 -8.23
CA GLU A 49 12.47 -10.84 -8.05
C GLU A 49 11.11 -10.47 -8.68
N MET A 50 11.10 -9.50 -9.61
CA MET A 50 9.87 -9.00 -10.25
C MET A 50 9.05 -10.09 -10.96
N GLU A 51 9.68 -11.13 -11.49
CA GLU A 51 8.98 -12.26 -12.09
C GLU A 51 8.19 -13.05 -11.05
N SER A 52 8.81 -13.40 -9.92
CA SER A 52 8.15 -14.10 -8.82
C SER A 52 7.03 -13.25 -8.19
N LEU A 53 7.25 -11.95 -8.04
CA LEU A 53 6.21 -11.01 -7.64
C LEU A 53 5.05 -10.99 -8.63
N GLY A 54 5.34 -10.96 -9.93
CA GLY A 54 4.33 -11.02 -10.99
C GLY A 54 3.47 -12.28 -10.93
N GLU A 55 4.06 -13.45 -10.63
CA GLU A 55 3.29 -14.69 -10.43
C GLU A 55 2.28 -14.57 -9.28
N LEU A 56 2.69 -13.93 -8.19
CA LEU A 56 1.78 -13.68 -7.05
C LEU A 56 0.62 -12.76 -7.47
N PHE A 57 0.91 -11.67 -8.19
CA PHE A 57 -0.10 -10.71 -8.65
C PHE A 57 -1.06 -11.32 -9.69
N ARG A 58 -0.63 -12.25 -10.55
CA ARG A 58 -1.53 -12.98 -11.47
C ARG A 58 -2.60 -13.78 -10.74
N GLY A 59 -2.30 -14.28 -9.56
CA GLY A 59 -3.25 -15.00 -8.70
C GLY A 59 -4.26 -14.10 -7.98
N ALA A 60 -4.05 -12.79 -7.98
CA ALA A 60 -4.86 -11.86 -7.24
C ALA A 60 -6.13 -11.44 -7.98
N GLY A 61 -7.23 -11.34 -7.24
CA GLY A 61 -8.47 -10.71 -7.72
C GLY A 61 -8.61 -9.27 -7.24
N LYS A 62 -7.88 -8.93 -6.17
CA LYS A 62 -7.92 -7.60 -5.55
C LYS A 62 -6.56 -7.24 -4.99
N ILE A 63 -6.19 -5.98 -5.12
CA ILE A 63 -5.02 -5.41 -4.43
C ILE A 63 -5.45 -4.27 -3.50
N VAL A 64 -4.75 -4.15 -2.39
CA VAL A 64 -5.04 -3.21 -1.31
C VAL A 64 -3.76 -2.47 -0.94
N GLY A 65 -3.86 -1.18 -0.72
CA GLY A 65 -2.74 -0.37 -0.25
C GLY A 65 -3.19 0.86 0.52
N PHE A 66 -2.23 1.68 0.90
CA PHE A 66 -2.46 2.97 1.54
C PHE A 66 -1.78 4.08 0.74
N SER A 67 -2.54 4.98 0.13
CA SER A 67 -2.07 5.95 -0.88
C SER A 67 -1.54 5.30 -2.16
N SER A 68 -1.86 4.04 -2.36
CA SER A 68 -1.26 3.20 -3.39
C SER A 68 -1.68 3.60 -4.82
N ASN A 69 -2.90 4.07 -5.02
CA ASN A 69 -3.35 4.54 -6.35
C ASN A 69 -2.55 5.74 -6.86
N ARG A 70 -1.94 6.51 -5.96
CA ARG A 70 -1.16 7.72 -6.29
C ARG A 70 0.33 7.48 -6.37
N TYR A 71 0.85 6.38 -5.85
CA TYR A 71 2.28 6.12 -5.80
C TYR A 71 2.63 4.67 -6.15
N ASP A 72 2.23 3.71 -5.34
CA ASP A 72 2.68 2.31 -5.48
C ASP A 72 2.19 1.67 -6.78
N VAL A 73 0.92 1.85 -7.12
CA VAL A 73 0.32 1.29 -8.35
C VAL A 73 1.00 1.84 -9.60
N PRO A 74 1.15 3.17 -9.82
CA PRO A 74 1.83 3.66 -11.02
C PRO A 74 3.30 3.22 -11.10
N VAL A 75 4.04 3.21 -9.99
CA VAL A 75 5.45 2.76 -9.99
C VAL A 75 5.55 1.27 -10.31
N LEU A 76 4.82 0.42 -9.58
CA LEU A 76 4.87 -1.03 -9.79
C LEU A 76 4.35 -1.42 -11.16
N HIS A 77 3.28 -0.77 -11.65
CA HIS A 77 2.75 -0.98 -12.99
C HIS A 77 3.82 -0.69 -14.06
N SER A 78 4.54 0.44 -13.94
CA SER A 78 5.64 0.77 -14.86
C SER A 78 6.72 -0.31 -14.88
N HIS A 79 7.14 -0.79 -13.70
CA HIS A 79 8.12 -1.88 -13.61
C HIS A 79 7.61 -3.18 -14.23
N PHE A 80 6.35 -3.56 -14.01
CA PHE A 80 5.76 -4.74 -14.65
C PHE A 80 5.69 -4.59 -16.17
N GLN A 81 5.31 -3.41 -16.69
CA GLN A 81 5.25 -3.19 -18.14
C GLN A 81 6.64 -3.23 -18.81
N ALA A 82 7.68 -2.79 -18.10
CA ALA A 82 9.05 -2.80 -18.59
C ALA A 82 9.67 -4.22 -18.64
N ASN A 83 9.19 -5.14 -17.80
CA ASN A 83 9.72 -6.50 -17.71
C ASN A 83 8.96 -7.46 -18.64
N PRO A 84 9.63 -8.14 -19.58
CA PRO A 84 9.00 -9.10 -20.51
C PRO A 84 8.17 -10.21 -19.83
N ALA A 85 8.57 -10.65 -18.63
CA ALA A 85 7.91 -11.73 -17.90
C ALA A 85 6.60 -11.28 -17.22
N THR A 86 6.39 -9.97 -17.03
CA THR A 86 5.24 -9.44 -16.27
C THR A 86 4.42 -8.39 -17.02
N ARG A 87 4.78 -8.06 -18.27
CA ARG A 87 4.10 -7.02 -19.08
C ARG A 87 2.63 -7.28 -19.38
N ASP A 88 2.15 -8.49 -19.17
CA ASP A 88 0.74 -8.87 -19.27
C ASP A 88 -0.09 -8.40 -18.09
N LEU A 89 0.55 -8.04 -16.96
CA LEU A 89 -0.11 -7.55 -15.77
C LEU A 89 -0.50 -6.08 -15.91
N ASP A 90 -1.79 -5.81 -15.88
CA ASP A 90 -2.33 -4.46 -15.87
C ASP A 90 -2.97 -4.17 -14.52
N LEU A 91 -2.21 -3.53 -13.62
CA LEU A 91 -2.67 -3.21 -12.28
C LEU A 91 -3.87 -2.25 -12.27
N TRP A 92 -4.04 -1.46 -13.35
CA TRP A 92 -5.17 -0.54 -13.46
C TRP A 92 -6.50 -1.25 -13.73
N LYS A 93 -6.46 -2.50 -14.24
CA LYS A 93 -7.64 -3.35 -14.45
C LYS A 93 -8.01 -4.20 -13.25
N MET A 94 -7.14 -4.31 -12.27
CA MET A 94 -7.42 -5.07 -11.04
C MET A 94 -8.41 -4.31 -10.15
N GLU A 95 -9.20 -5.03 -9.37
CA GLU A 95 -9.97 -4.44 -8.28
C GLU A 95 -9.00 -3.88 -7.22
N ARG A 96 -9.17 -2.61 -6.86
CA ARG A 96 -8.27 -1.92 -5.93
C ARG A 96 -9.02 -1.29 -4.78
N VAL A 97 -8.40 -1.33 -3.61
CA VAL A 97 -8.82 -0.55 -2.44
C VAL A 97 -7.62 0.27 -1.95
N ASP A 98 -7.75 1.57 -1.99
CA ASP A 98 -6.79 2.50 -1.39
C ASP A 98 -7.41 3.10 -0.12
N LEU A 99 -6.92 2.66 1.04
CA LEU A 99 -7.52 3.06 2.33
C LEU A 99 -7.40 4.56 2.61
N LEU A 100 -6.40 5.24 2.04
CA LEU A 100 -6.34 6.69 2.14
C LEU A 100 -7.43 7.35 1.29
N GLU A 101 -7.65 6.91 0.05
CA GLU A 101 -8.71 7.46 -0.81
C GLU A 101 -10.10 7.23 -0.20
N GLU A 102 -10.38 6.03 0.33
CA GLU A 102 -11.63 5.74 1.05
C GLU A 102 -11.84 6.71 2.23
N THR A 103 -10.77 6.95 2.99
CA THR A 103 -10.80 7.88 4.12
C THR A 103 -10.97 9.34 3.66
N GLU A 104 -10.27 9.76 2.59
CA GLU A 104 -10.41 11.10 2.01
C GLU A 104 -11.82 11.35 1.46
N MET A 105 -12.41 10.37 0.79
CA MET A 105 -13.79 10.48 0.29
C MET A 105 -14.79 10.67 1.43
N ALA A 106 -14.59 9.97 2.54
CA ALA A 106 -15.49 10.05 3.69
C ALA A 106 -15.32 11.33 4.53
N THR A 107 -14.10 11.88 4.60
CA THR A 107 -13.79 12.99 5.54
C THR A 107 -13.45 14.32 4.86
N GLY A 108 -13.16 14.29 3.56
CA GLY A 108 -12.59 15.43 2.82
C GLY A 108 -11.15 15.79 3.25
N SER A 109 -10.47 14.91 3.99
CA SER A 109 -9.16 15.21 4.58
C SER A 109 -8.19 14.03 4.51
N ARG A 110 -6.93 14.32 4.16
CA ARG A 110 -5.84 13.31 4.22
C ARG A 110 -5.45 12.98 5.65
N ILE A 111 -5.17 11.73 5.91
CA ILE A 111 -4.56 11.22 7.14
C ILE A 111 -3.33 10.38 6.77
N SER A 112 -2.32 10.32 7.62
CA SER A 112 -1.19 9.41 7.40
C SER A 112 -1.50 8.00 7.87
N LEU A 113 -0.84 6.99 7.30
CA LEU A 113 -0.92 5.59 7.75
C LEU A 113 -0.66 5.48 9.25
N SER A 114 0.39 6.15 9.75
CA SER A 114 0.75 6.15 11.17
C SER A 114 -0.39 6.65 12.07
N ARG A 115 -1.01 7.78 11.72
CA ARG A 115 -2.11 8.33 12.52
C ARG A 115 -3.39 7.48 12.46
N LEU A 116 -3.70 6.93 11.29
CA LEU A 116 -4.86 6.06 11.15
C LEU A 116 -4.66 4.75 11.92
N ALA A 117 -3.45 4.17 11.84
CA ALA A 117 -3.08 2.96 12.58
C ALA A 117 -3.06 3.20 14.10
N GLU A 118 -2.49 4.31 14.55
CA GLU A 118 -2.50 4.68 15.98
C GLU A 118 -3.94 4.76 16.52
N ALA A 119 -4.83 5.43 15.80
CA ALA A 119 -6.22 5.61 16.21
C ALA A 119 -7.04 4.31 16.24
N ASN A 120 -6.74 3.35 15.36
CA ASN A 120 -7.56 2.15 15.18
C ASN A 120 -6.92 0.85 15.71
N LEU A 121 -5.59 0.80 15.78
CA LEU A 121 -4.83 -0.38 16.18
C LEU A 121 -4.03 -0.16 17.47
N GLY A 122 -3.88 1.09 17.92
CA GLY A 122 -3.02 1.44 19.06
C GLY A 122 -1.53 1.32 18.73
N SER A 123 -1.15 1.14 17.46
CA SER A 123 0.23 1.10 17.00
C SER A 123 0.44 2.10 15.87
N ALA A 124 1.58 2.79 15.90
CA ALA A 124 1.98 3.74 14.89
C ALA A 124 3.12 3.16 14.05
N LYS A 125 3.20 3.62 12.79
CA LYS A 125 4.36 3.39 11.92
C LYS A 125 5.62 3.96 12.59
N THR A 126 6.72 3.23 12.51
CA THR A 126 8.04 3.69 12.91
C THR A 126 8.82 4.11 11.67
N GLY A 127 9.20 5.38 11.61
CA GLY A 127 10.01 5.90 10.51
C GLY A 127 9.22 6.58 9.37
N THR A 128 9.95 7.02 8.36
CA THR A 128 9.46 7.79 7.21
C THR A 128 9.97 7.19 5.89
N GLY A 129 9.32 7.49 4.75
CA GLY A 129 9.81 7.05 3.44
C GLY A 129 11.24 7.57 3.10
N ALA A 130 11.67 8.69 3.70
CA ALA A 130 13.04 9.18 3.56
C ALA A 130 14.05 8.23 4.23
N GLU A 131 13.72 7.71 5.41
CA GLU A 131 14.55 6.71 6.10
C GLU A 131 14.66 5.41 5.31
N ALA A 132 13.62 4.98 4.60
CA ALA A 132 13.68 3.81 3.74
C ALA A 132 14.74 3.95 2.64
N ILE A 133 14.82 5.12 1.99
CA ILE A 133 15.84 5.38 0.97
C ILE A 133 17.25 5.43 1.58
N GLU A 134 17.39 5.97 2.79
CA GLU A 134 18.67 5.96 3.51
C GLU A 134 19.10 4.54 3.87
N LEU A 135 18.20 3.70 4.38
CA LEU A 135 18.46 2.28 4.64
C LEU A 135 18.96 1.56 3.37
N TYR A 136 18.33 1.84 2.23
CA TYR A 136 18.78 1.27 0.96
C TYR A 136 20.21 1.75 0.59
N ARG A 137 20.47 3.06 0.67
CA ARG A 137 21.78 3.66 0.34
C ARG A 137 22.90 3.18 1.24
N GLU A 138 22.58 2.87 2.49
CA GLU A 138 23.53 2.29 3.47
C GLU A 138 23.70 0.78 3.34
N GLY A 139 22.96 0.12 2.44
CA GLY A 139 22.98 -1.33 2.26
C GLY A 139 22.30 -2.12 3.39
N ARG A 140 21.49 -1.47 4.23
CA ARG A 140 20.75 -2.07 5.36
C ARG A 140 19.45 -2.71 4.90
N ILE A 141 19.55 -3.63 3.95
CA ILE A 141 18.42 -4.21 3.23
C ILE A 141 17.46 -4.97 4.15
N GLU A 142 17.96 -5.70 5.13
CA GLU A 142 17.10 -6.45 6.07
C GLU A 142 16.26 -5.52 6.96
N GLU A 143 16.75 -4.32 7.27
CA GLU A 143 15.99 -3.31 8.00
C GLU A 143 14.97 -2.63 7.09
N LEU A 144 15.33 -2.36 5.84
CA LEU A 144 14.40 -1.86 4.83
C LEU A 144 13.24 -2.83 4.59
N LYS A 145 13.52 -4.14 4.46
CA LYS A 145 12.49 -5.18 4.32
C LYS A 145 11.54 -5.20 5.53
N LYS A 146 12.07 -5.10 6.74
CA LYS A 146 11.25 -5.04 7.96
C LYS A 146 10.36 -3.79 7.99
N TYR A 147 10.91 -2.65 7.57
CA TYR A 147 10.19 -1.39 7.48
C TYR A 147 9.02 -1.50 6.49
N CYS A 148 9.26 -1.95 5.26
CA CYS A 148 8.22 -2.14 4.25
C CYS A 148 7.15 -3.15 4.72
N LEU A 149 7.55 -4.28 5.30
CA LEU A 149 6.59 -5.27 5.83
C LEU A 149 5.78 -4.76 7.02
N GLU A 150 6.30 -3.81 7.80
CA GLU A 150 5.53 -3.16 8.86
C GLU A 150 4.42 -2.29 8.29
N ASP A 151 4.67 -1.55 7.19
CA ASP A 151 3.64 -0.78 6.49
C ASP A 151 2.57 -1.69 5.89
N VAL A 152 2.97 -2.82 5.29
CA VAL A 152 2.03 -3.86 4.82
C VAL A 152 1.20 -4.41 5.98
N ARG A 153 1.80 -4.69 7.14
CA ARG A 153 1.09 -5.19 8.33
C ARG A 153 0.03 -4.20 8.81
N LEU A 154 0.40 -2.94 8.98
CA LEU A 154 -0.53 -1.89 9.42
C LEU A 154 -1.66 -1.71 8.40
N THR A 155 -1.35 -1.68 7.11
CA THR A 155 -2.34 -1.57 6.03
C THR A 155 -3.29 -2.77 6.02
N LYS A 156 -2.77 -3.99 6.22
CA LYS A 156 -3.57 -5.22 6.31
C LYS A 156 -4.52 -5.20 7.51
N GLU A 157 -4.05 -4.82 8.68
CA GLU A 157 -4.87 -4.76 9.89
C GLU A 157 -5.96 -3.68 9.77
N LEU A 158 -5.65 -2.52 9.17
CA LEU A 158 -6.64 -1.51 8.83
C LEU A 158 -7.63 -2.01 7.78
N TYR A 159 -7.19 -2.74 6.76
CA TYR A 159 -8.10 -3.34 5.78
C TYR A 159 -9.02 -4.38 6.43
N ASP A 160 -8.57 -5.13 7.43
CA ASP A 160 -9.45 -6.01 8.20
C ASP A 160 -10.56 -5.24 8.94
N ILE A 161 -10.25 -4.08 9.51
CA ILE A 161 -11.27 -3.21 10.10
C ILE A 161 -12.21 -2.67 9.01
N TYR A 162 -11.67 -2.17 7.90
CA TYR A 162 -12.43 -1.64 6.78
C TYR A 162 -13.44 -2.66 6.23
N ARG A 163 -12.99 -3.89 5.95
CA ARG A 163 -13.88 -4.92 5.37
C ARG A 163 -14.92 -5.47 6.36
N ASN A 164 -14.59 -5.49 7.66
CA ASN A 164 -15.46 -6.08 8.68
C ASN A 164 -16.41 -5.07 9.31
N LYS A 165 -15.98 -3.81 9.49
CA LYS A 165 -16.75 -2.77 10.17
C LYS A 165 -17.21 -1.65 9.23
N GLY A 166 -16.50 -1.40 8.12
CA GLY A 166 -16.76 -0.29 7.21
C GLY A 166 -16.50 1.10 7.82
N ARG A 167 -15.84 1.16 8.98
CA ARG A 167 -15.68 2.39 9.79
C ARG A 167 -14.28 2.50 10.36
N PHE A 168 -13.80 3.74 10.50
CA PHE A 168 -12.56 4.06 11.19
C PHE A 168 -12.78 5.11 12.28
N LEU A 169 -12.01 5.01 13.35
CA LEU A 169 -11.78 6.11 14.27
C LEU A 169 -10.77 7.08 13.62
N ILE A 170 -11.18 8.32 13.44
CA ILE A 170 -10.37 9.35 12.78
C ILE A 170 -10.19 10.54 13.73
N PRO A 171 -8.95 10.88 14.11
CA PRO A 171 -8.71 12.04 14.95
C PRO A 171 -8.93 13.34 14.16
N ASP A 172 -9.74 14.24 14.68
CA ASP A 172 -9.85 15.60 14.15
C ASP A 172 -8.48 16.31 14.19
N LYS A 173 -8.15 17.01 13.12
CA LYS A 173 -6.83 17.65 12.99
C LYS A 173 -6.60 18.81 13.94
N LYS A 174 -7.69 19.47 14.39
CA LYS A 174 -7.61 20.68 15.21
C LYS A 174 -7.79 20.38 16.67
N THR A 175 -8.77 19.51 17.00
CA THR A 175 -9.15 19.22 18.39
C THR A 175 -8.51 17.95 18.92
N GLY A 176 -8.12 17.00 18.04
CA GLY A 176 -7.66 15.66 18.41
C GLY A 176 -8.79 14.73 18.84
N GLU A 177 -10.04 15.19 18.86
CA GLU A 177 -11.19 14.36 19.20
C GLU A 177 -11.38 13.24 18.17
N MET A 178 -11.70 12.03 18.65
CA MET A 178 -11.92 10.87 17.80
C MET A 178 -13.35 10.88 17.26
N ALA A 179 -13.49 10.88 15.94
CA ALA A 179 -14.75 10.67 15.24
C ALA A 179 -14.83 9.23 14.70
N ASP A 180 -15.97 8.58 14.90
CA ASP A 180 -16.25 7.28 14.27
C ASP A 180 -16.88 7.54 12.89
N VAL A 181 -16.12 7.32 11.82
CA VAL A 181 -16.47 7.69 10.44
C VAL A 181 -16.73 6.45 9.60
N GLU A 182 -17.88 6.41 8.94
CA GLU A 182 -18.18 5.41 7.93
C GLU A 182 -17.35 5.69 6.67
N VAL A 183 -16.48 4.74 6.28
CA VAL A 183 -15.58 4.87 5.14
C VAL A 183 -15.93 3.91 4.00
N ARG A 184 -16.79 2.93 4.26
CA ARG A 184 -17.31 2.01 3.26
C ARG A 184 -18.82 2.05 3.29
N VAL A 185 -19.44 2.44 2.19
CA VAL A 185 -20.88 2.24 2.01
C VAL A 185 -21.11 0.74 1.84
N MET A 186 -21.52 0.07 2.90
CA MET A 186 -21.97 -1.32 2.84
C MET A 186 -23.28 -1.31 2.02
N THR A 187 -23.17 -1.46 0.72
CA THR A 187 -24.36 -1.78 -0.07
C THR A 187 -24.81 -3.17 0.36
N ASP A 188 -25.95 -3.23 1.04
CA ASP A 188 -26.69 -4.48 1.31
C ASP A 188 -27.09 -5.14 -0.02
N GLN A 189 -26.16 -5.79 -0.70
CA GLN A 189 -26.44 -6.68 -1.82
C GLN A 189 -26.43 -8.15 -1.40
N ALA A 190 -26.86 -8.44 -0.18
CA ALA A 190 -27.02 -9.80 0.29
C ALA A 190 -28.46 -10.16 0.67
N SER A 191 -29.47 -9.50 0.06
CA SER A 191 -30.86 -9.90 0.28
C SER A 191 -31.74 -9.69 -0.94
N LEU A 192 -31.41 -10.33 -2.06
CA LEU A 192 -32.38 -10.58 -3.15
C LEU A 192 -31.85 -11.71 -4.05
N PHE A 193 -31.78 -12.96 -3.49
CA PHE A 193 -31.99 -14.19 -4.31
C PHE A 193 -32.16 -15.36 -3.33
#